data_dfe3004f297da444ad6822eb2d04492b
#
_entry.id   dfe3004f297da444ad6822eb2d04492b
#
_cell.length_a   1.000
_cell.length_b   1.000
_cell.length_c   1.000
_cell.angle_alpha   90.00
_cell.angle_beta   90.00
_cell.angle_gamma   90.00
#
_symmetry.space_group_name_H-M   'P 1'
#
loop_
_entity.id
_entity.type
_entity.pdbx_description
1 polymer ?
#
loop_
_entity_poly.entity_id
_entity_poly.type
_entity_poly.pdbx_seq_one_letter_code
_entity_poly.pdbx_strand_id
1 'polypeptide(L)'
;MPRNEFGRELTVSAAPAQAWATLTDVPVLVSWISVLEQAEELAHLERYTAVLLDRLGPFKLRADLAITLSDVRTEEHVTVHAEGEDRQVGSRLVVDATLDLEPAAGGGTTVRVAGVYEVSGKVAAMGGGTITKKAEKIINEFFSNAGKVLGAA
;
A
#
# COMPACT_ATOMS: atom_id res chain seq x y z
N MET A 1 9.46 -17.16 -8.98
CA MET A 1 8.70 -16.45 -7.93
C MET A 1 7.73 -15.51 -8.58
N PRO A 2 6.43 -15.61 -8.25
CA PRO A 2 5.46 -14.73 -8.88
C PRO A 2 5.68 -13.28 -8.46
N ARG A 3 5.97 -12.47 -9.45
CA ARG A 3 6.13 -11.04 -9.29
C ARG A 3 5.03 -10.36 -10.09
N ASN A 4 4.22 -9.55 -9.43
CA ASN A 4 3.08 -8.90 -10.04
C ASN A 4 3.24 -7.39 -10.03
N GLU A 5 2.90 -6.76 -11.14
CA GLU A 5 2.91 -5.31 -11.26
C GLU A 5 1.51 -4.75 -11.05
N PHE A 6 1.43 -3.55 -10.52
CA PHE A 6 0.16 -2.84 -10.39
C PHE A 6 0.38 -1.34 -10.61
N GLY A 7 -0.68 -0.68 -11.03
CA GLY A 7 -0.65 0.77 -11.20
C GLY A 7 -2.07 1.32 -11.19
N ARG A 8 -2.23 2.48 -10.56
CA ARG A 8 -3.51 3.22 -10.52
C ARG A 8 -3.24 4.70 -10.55
N GLU A 9 -4.20 5.42 -11.12
CA GLU A 9 -4.19 6.87 -11.17
C GLU A 9 -5.53 7.39 -10.67
N LEU A 10 -5.50 8.45 -9.88
CA LEU A 10 -6.69 9.05 -9.32
C LEU A 10 -6.53 10.56 -9.32
N THR A 11 -7.54 11.29 -9.80
CA THR A 11 -7.56 12.75 -9.71
C THR A 11 -8.51 13.14 -8.57
N VAL A 12 -8.02 13.97 -7.67
CA VAL A 12 -8.76 14.39 -6.48
C VAL A 12 -8.83 15.90 -6.40
N SER A 13 -9.81 16.41 -5.64
CA SER A 13 -9.97 17.85 -5.45
C SER A 13 -9.00 18.43 -4.41
N ALA A 14 -8.47 17.60 -3.51
CA ALA A 14 -7.49 18.05 -2.52
C ALA A 14 -6.26 18.65 -3.18
N ALA A 15 -5.77 19.76 -2.63
CA ALA A 15 -4.54 20.39 -3.10
C ALA A 15 -3.33 19.47 -2.85
N PRO A 16 -2.23 19.63 -3.62
CA PRO A 16 -1.05 18.76 -3.44
C PRO A 16 -0.52 18.70 -2.01
N ALA A 17 -0.52 19.79 -1.28
CA ALA A 17 -0.07 19.78 0.11
C ALA A 17 -0.95 18.91 1.00
N GLN A 18 -2.25 18.98 0.84
CA GLN A 18 -3.21 18.17 1.60
C GLN A 18 -3.13 16.70 1.19
N ALA A 19 -3.07 16.44 -0.11
CA ALA A 19 -2.92 15.09 -0.62
C ALA A 19 -1.63 14.44 -0.10
N TRP A 20 -0.54 15.18 -0.12
CA TRP A 20 0.74 14.73 0.39
C TRP A 20 0.68 14.39 1.89
N ALA A 21 0.14 15.32 2.70
CA ALA A 21 0.03 15.10 4.13
C ALA A 21 -0.77 13.84 4.48
N THR A 22 -1.85 13.59 3.74
CA THR A 22 -2.70 12.41 3.96
C THR A 22 -2.03 11.14 3.46
N LEU A 23 -1.47 11.16 2.26
CA LEU A 23 -0.90 9.97 1.61
C LEU A 23 0.46 9.55 2.16
N THR A 24 1.09 10.39 2.96
CA THR A 24 2.33 10.03 3.68
C THR A 24 2.09 9.73 5.16
N ASP A 25 0.85 9.83 5.61
CA ASP A 25 0.46 9.44 6.97
C ASP A 25 0.17 7.95 7.01
N VAL A 26 1.20 7.14 7.20
CA VAL A 26 1.10 5.69 7.14
C VAL A 26 0.03 5.11 8.07
N PRO A 27 -0.10 5.56 9.34
CA PRO A 27 -1.21 5.08 10.18
C PRO A 27 -2.60 5.31 9.58
N VAL A 28 -2.81 6.43 8.90
CA VAL A 28 -4.08 6.69 8.21
C VAL A 28 -4.26 5.72 7.06
N LEU A 29 -3.23 5.49 6.25
CA LEU A 29 -3.29 4.56 5.12
C LEU A 29 -3.57 3.13 5.58
N VAL A 30 -3.00 2.72 6.68
CA VAL A 30 -3.25 1.40 7.25
C VAL A 30 -4.72 1.25 7.63
N SER A 31 -5.33 2.32 8.14
CA SER A 31 -6.76 2.29 8.50
C SER A 31 -7.69 2.13 7.28
N TRP A 32 -7.19 2.40 6.07
CA TRP A 32 -7.97 2.26 4.84
C TRP A 32 -7.98 0.82 4.30
N ILE A 33 -7.15 -0.03 4.83
CA ILE A 33 -6.98 -1.40 4.33
C ILE A 33 -7.41 -2.37 5.43
N SER A 34 -8.50 -3.09 5.20
CA SER A 34 -9.15 -3.91 6.22
C SER A 34 -8.26 -5.03 6.79
N VAL A 35 -7.28 -5.50 6.02
CA VAL A 35 -6.38 -6.57 6.48
C VAL A 35 -5.14 -6.06 7.22
N LEU A 36 -4.99 -4.74 7.36
CA LEU A 36 -3.88 -4.13 8.09
C LEU A 36 -4.35 -3.50 9.39
N GLU A 37 -3.51 -3.57 10.42
CA GLU A 37 -3.77 -2.94 11.71
C GLU A 37 -2.47 -2.66 12.47
N GLN A 38 -2.60 -2.05 13.64
CA GLN A 38 -1.50 -1.78 14.57
C GLN A 38 -0.33 -1.05 13.92
N ALA A 39 -0.62 0.01 13.19
CA ALA A 39 0.43 0.84 12.60
C ALA A 39 1.17 1.63 13.66
N GLU A 40 2.49 1.64 13.57
CA GLU A 40 3.35 2.45 14.42
C GLU A 40 4.37 3.21 13.59
N GLU A 41 4.57 4.47 13.92
CA GLU A 41 5.61 5.29 13.32
C GLU A 41 6.88 5.14 14.15
N LEU A 42 7.96 4.62 13.54
CA LEU A 42 9.26 4.48 14.20
C LEU A 42 10.16 5.68 13.92
N ALA A 43 10.08 6.21 12.70
CA ALA A 43 10.82 7.40 12.30
C ALA A 43 9.99 8.11 11.22
N HIS A 44 9.65 9.36 11.47
CA HIS A 44 8.76 10.13 10.60
C HIS A 44 9.28 10.19 9.15
N LEU A 45 8.42 9.84 8.18
CA LEU A 45 8.73 9.75 6.76
C LEU A 45 9.90 8.81 6.43
N GLU A 46 10.21 7.88 7.33
CA GLU A 46 11.30 6.92 7.12
C GLU A 46 10.89 5.48 7.40
N ARG A 47 10.39 5.18 8.60
CA ARG A 47 10.11 3.80 9.00
C ARG A 47 8.85 3.68 9.82
N TYR A 48 8.09 2.62 9.50
CA TYR A 48 6.83 2.30 10.15
C TYR A 48 6.69 0.80 10.26
N THR A 49 5.81 0.35 11.14
CA THR A 49 5.40 -1.05 11.21
C THR A 49 3.89 -1.15 11.13
N ALA A 50 3.41 -2.29 10.68
CA ALA A 50 1.99 -2.62 10.69
C ALA A 50 1.85 -4.13 10.76
N VAL A 51 0.65 -4.62 11.05
CA VAL A 51 0.37 -6.05 11.09
C VAL A 51 -0.63 -6.39 9.99
N LEU A 52 -0.30 -7.39 9.18
CA LEU A 52 -1.20 -7.94 8.19
C LEU A 52 -1.88 -9.17 8.78
N LEU A 53 -3.22 -9.14 8.82
CA LEU A 53 -4.03 -10.28 9.26
C LEU A 53 -5.02 -10.61 8.16
N ASP A 54 -4.92 -11.80 7.58
CA ASP A 54 -5.79 -12.21 6.50
C ASP A 54 -5.99 -13.71 6.50
N ARG A 55 -6.98 -14.14 5.75
CA ARG A 55 -7.22 -15.55 5.50
C ARG A 55 -7.16 -15.82 4.00
N LEU A 56 -6.27 -16.73 3.61
CA LEU A 56 -6.11 -17.17 2.22
C LEU A 56 -6.32 -18.67 2.17
N GLY A 57 -7.51 -19.09 1.71
CA GLY A 57 -7.86 -20.51 1.70
C GLY A 57 -7.77 -21.12 3.11
N PRO A 58 -6.97 -22.18 3.29
CA PRO A 58 -6.79 -22.80 4.61
C PRO A 58 -5.81 -22.05 5.52
N PHE A 59 -5.15 -21.02 5.01
CA PHE A 59 -4.11 -20.30 5.77
C PHE A 59 -4.65 -19.10 6.51
N LYS A 60 -4.34 -19.00 7.80
CA LYS A 60 -4.49 -17.78 8.59
C LYS A 60 -3.14 -17.09 8.59
N LEU A 61 -3.06 -15.94 7.97
CA LEU A 61 -1.82 -15.18 7.85
C LEU A 61 -1.73 -14.11 8.92
N ARG A 62 -0.59 -14.05 9.57
CA ARG A 62 -0.20 -12.93 10.42
C ARG A 62 1.24 -12.56 10.08
N ALA A 63 1.42 -11.42 9.48
CA ALA A 63 2.76 -10.94 9.13
C ALA A 63 3.01 -9.58 9.76
N ASP A 64 4.15 -9.45 10.43
CA ASP A 64 4.61 -8.16 10.90
C ASP A 64 5.32 -7.48 9.74
N LEU A 65 4.80 -6.34 9.31
CA LEU A 65 5.32 -5.60 8.16
C LEU A 65 6.30 -4.53 8.63
N ALA A 66 7.44 -4.44 7.94
CA ALA A 66 8.35 -3.33 8.05
C ALA A 66 8.17 -2.46 6.80
N ILE A 67 7.84 -1.19 7.00
CA ILE A 67 7.56 -0.24 5.92
C ILE A 67 8.62 0.83 5.96
N THR A 68 9.30 1.04 4.83
CA THR A 68 10.36 2.03 4.69
C THR A 68 10.01 3.01 3.58
N LEU A 69 10.10 4.30 3.87
CA LEU A 69 9.95 5.35 2.88
C LEU A 69 11.33 5.87 2.50
N SER A 70 11.53 6.15 1.22
CA SER A 70 12.80 6.68 0.71
C SER A 70 12.53 7.61 -0.47
N ASP A 71 13.57 8.28 -0.94
CA ASP A 71 13.48 9.23 -2.05
C ASP A 71 12.30 10.19 -1.88
N VAL A 72 12.20 10.78 -0.69
CA VAL A 72 11.09 11.66 -0.33
C VAL A 72 11.30 13.03 -0.96
N ARG A 73 10.40 13.42 -1.85
CA ARG A 73 10.34 14.75 -2.46
C ARG A 73 8.99 15.35 -2.14
N THR A 74 8.96 16.27 -1.21
CA THR A 74 7.72 16.81 -0.64
C THR A 74 6.73 17.25 -1.71
N GLU A 75 5.48 16.76 -1.59
CA GLU A 75 4.38 17.02 -2.51
C GLU A 75 4.58 16.48 -3.94
N GLU A 76 5.63 15.73 -4.19
CA GLU A 76 5.94 15.23 -5.52
C GLU A 76 6.11 13.71 -5.60
N HIS A 77 6.93 13.13 -4.70
CA HIS A 77 7.32 11.73 -4.85
C HIS A 77 7.75 11.10 -3.53
N VAL A 78 7.42 9.82 -3.36
CA VAL A 78 8.00 8.98 -2.33
C VAL A 78 8.05 7.54 -2.81
N THR A 79 9.12 6.84 -2.45
CA THR A 79 9.27 5.41 -2.71
C THR A 79 8.95 4.64 -1.44
N VAL A 80 8.15 3.59 -1.58
CA VAL A 80 7.68 2.76 -0.46
C VAL A 80 8.20 1.34 -0.63
N HIS A 81 8.82 0.81 0.40
CA HIS A 81 9.19 -0.59 0.48
C HIS A 81 8.53 -1.19 1.71
N ALA A 82 7.81 -2.28 1.53
CA ALA A 82 7.20 -3.01 2.63
C ALA A 82 7.56 -4.48 2.51
N GLU A 83 7.90 -5.10 3.63
CA GLU A 83 8.15 -6.53 3.66
C GLU A 83 7.68 -7.13 4.98
N GLY A 84 7.27 -8.37 4.91
CA GLY A 84 6.82 -9.09 6.09
C GLY A 84 6.83 -10.59 5.84
N GLU A 85 6.87 -11.33 6.94
CA GLU A 85 6.96 -12.79 6.90
C GLU A 85 6.01 -13.38 7.93
N ASP A 86 5.31 -14.43 7.53
CA ASP A 86 4.56 -15.29 8.45
C ASP A 86 5.36 -16.58 8.61
N ARG A 87 6.01 -16.72 9.76
CA ARG A 87 6.87 -17.86 10.04
C ARG A 87 6.09 -19.16 10.28
N GLN A 88 4.87 -19.05 10.79
CA GLN A 88 4.04 -20.23 11.04
C GLN A 88 3.58 -20.87 9.74
N VAL A 89 3.16 -20.02 8.79
CA VAL A 89 2.74 -20.50 7.47
C VAL A 89 3.94 -20.68 6.53
N GLY A 90 5.06 -20.02 6.80
CA GLY A 90 6.23 -20.07 5.94
C GLY A 90 6.04 -19.29 4.66
N SER A 91 5.53 -18.06 4.78
CA SER A 91 5.26 -17.19 3.63
C SER A 91 5.85 -15.82 3.84
N ARG A 92 6.21 -15.16 2.73
CA ARG A 92 6.81 -13.83 2.74
C ARG A 92 6.16 -12.96 1.69
N LEU A 93 5.97 -11.68 2.05
CA LEU A 93 5.46 -10.65 1.14
C LEU A 93 6.48 -9.53 1.03
N VAL A 94 6.74 -9.07 -0.20
CA VAL A 94 7.56 -7.90 -0.47
C VAL A 94 6.80 -7.00 -1.44
N VAL A 95 6.71 -5.72 -1.11
CA VAL A 95 6.06 -4.71 -1.95
C VAL A 95 7.03 -3.56 -2.17
N ASP A 96 7.21 -3.17 -3.43
CA ASP A 96 7.94 -1.96 -3.79
C ASP A 96 7.04 -1.10 -4.65
N ALA A 97 6.80 0.13 -4.22
CA ALA A 97 5.89 1.04 -4.90
C ALA A 97 6.40 2.47 -4.90
N THR A 98 5.89 3.24 -5.85
CA THR A 98 6.13 4.69 -5.90
C THR A 98 4.80 5.42 -5.84
N LEU A 99 4.80 6.56 -5.16
CA LEU A 99 3.69 7.49 -5.11
C LEU A 99 4.16 8.78 -5.77
N ASP A 100 3.46 9.22 -6.80
CA ASP A 100 3.75 10.46 -7.50
C ASP A 100 2.54 11.38 -7.49
N LEU A 101 2.76 12.65 -7.18
CA LEU A 101 1.71 13.66 -7.16
C LEU A 101 2.03 14.75 -8.17
N GLU A 102 1.01 15.15 -8.93
CA GLU A 102 1.10 16.28 -9.85
C GLU A 102 -0.07 17.23 -9.63
N PRO A 103 0.15 18.54 -9.69
CA PRO A 103 -0.97 19.49 -9.65
C PRO A 103 -1.92 19.20 -10.82
N ALA A 104 -3.21 19.20 -10.54
CA ALA A 104 -4.25 19.03 -11.55
C ALA A 104 -4.98 20.35 -11.78
N ALA A 105 -5.72 20.43 -12.87
CA ALA A 105 -6.55 21.60 -13.17
C ALA A 105 -7.54 21.87 -12.03
N GLY A 106 -7.79 23.14 -11.74
CA GLY A 106 -8.73 23.53 -10.69
C GLY A 106 -8.17 23.48 -9.27
N GLY A 107 -6.84 23.29 -9.11
CA GLY A 107 -6.19 23.27 -7.81
C GLY A 107 -6.17 21.90 -7.13
N GLY A 108 -6.64 20.85 -7.80
CA GLY A 108 -6.58 19.49 -7.30
C GLY A 108 -5.25 18.80 -7.56
N THR A 109 -5.24 17.50 -7.43
CA THR A 109 -4.02 16.69 -7.54
C THR A 109 -4.31 15.42 -8.34
N THR A 110 -3.39 15.07 -9.23
CA THR A 110 -3.35 13.74 -9.83
C THR A 110 -2.41 12.87 -9.02
N VAL A 111 -2.92 11.76 -8.53
CA VAL A 111 -2.19 10.80 -7.71
C VAL A 111 -1.92 9.55 -8.53
N ARG A 112 -0.66 9.17 -8.66
CA ARG A 112 -0.26 7.92 -9.32
C ARG A 112 0.46 7.03 -8.35
N VAL A 113 0.03 5.78 -8.28
CA VAL A 113 0.72 4.75 -7.50
C VAL A 113 1.03 3.60 -8.45
N ALA A 114 2.29 3.20 -8.47
CA ALA A 114 2.73 2.08 -9.27
C ALA A 114 3.71 1.25 -8.47
N GLY A 115 3.72 -0.05 -8.71
CA GLY A 115 4.65 -0.88 -7.98
C GLY A 115 4.59 -2.34 -8.38
N VAL A 116 5.31 -3.14 -7.61
CA VAL A 116 5.37 -4.58 -7.78
C VAL A 116 5.23 -5.23 -6.41
N TYR A 117 4.66 -6.43 -6.38
CA TYR A 117 4.65 -7.23 -5.18
C TYR A 117 5.04 -8.68 -5.50
N GLU A 118 5.66 -9.32 -4.53
CA GLU A 118 6.03 -10.73 -4.61
C GLU A 118 5.53 -11.44 -3.37
N VAL A 119 4.90 -12.58 -3.57
CA VAL A 119 4.50 -13.48 -2.49
C VAL A 119 5.23 -14.80 -2.70
N SER A 120 5.91 -15.27 -1.66
CA SER A 120 6.67 -16.52 -1.72
C SER A 120 6.33 -17.43 -0.55
N GLY A 121 6.77 -18.68 -0.63
CA GLY A 121 6.51 -19.69 0.40
C GLY A 121 5.22 -20.45 0.16
N LYS A 122 4.64 -21.00 1.22
CA LYS A 122 3.49 -21.89 1.11
C LYS A 122 2.25 -21.24 0.51
N VAL A 123 2.02 -19.96 0.81
CA VAL A 123 0.88 -19.22 0.27
C VAL A 123 0.98 -19.10 -1.26
N ALA A 124 2.19 -18.94 -1.78
CA ALA A 124 2.41 -18.84 -3.22
C ALA A 124 1.98 -20.12 -3.95
N ALA A 125 2.03 -21.26 -3.28
CA ALA A 125 1.62 -22.54 -3.86
C ALA A 125 0.10 -22.64 -4.10
N MET A 126 -0.71 -21.75 -3.54
CA MET A 126 -2.16 -21.72 -3.78
C MET A 126 -2.52 -21.29 -5.19
N GLY A 127 -1.56 -20.79 -5.95
CA GLY A 127 -1.75 -20.33 -7.32
C GLY A 127 -1.92 -18.83 -7.43
N GLY A 128 -1.43 -18.28 -8.55
CA GLY A 128 -1.40 -16.86 -8.80
C GLY A 128 -2.76 -16.19 -8.82
N GLY A 129 -3.81 -16.90 -9.27
CA GLY A 129 -5.16 -16.34 -9.37
C GLY A 129 -5.74 -15.92 -8.02
N THR A 130 -5.56 -16.71 -6.98
CA THR A 130 -6.06 -16.40 -5.63
C THR A 130 -5.33 -15.18 -5.06
N ILE A 131 -4.02 -15.13 -5.22
CA ILE A 131 -3.20 -14.02 -4.75
C ILE A 131 -3.53 -12.74 -5.50
N THR A 132 -3.66 -12.82 -6.82
CA THR A 132 -3.99 -11.66 -7.66
C THR A 132 -5.35 -11.06 -7.30
N LYS A 133 -6.37 -11.90 -7.09
CA LYS A 133 -7.70 -11.41 -6.68
C LYS A 133 -7.65 -10.70 -5.34
N LYS A 134 -6.90 -11.25 -4.38
CA LYS A 134 -6.77 -10.65 -3.06
C LYS A 134 -6.05 -9.31 -3.15
N ALA A 135 -4.98 -9.24 -3.92
CA ALA A 135 -4.23 -8.01 -4.13
C ALA A 135 -5.09 -6.94 -4.79
N GLU A 136 -5.87 -7.29 -5.82
CA GLU A 136 -6.79 -6.35 -6.47
C GLU A 136 -7.82 -5.80 -5.49
N LYS A 137 -8.37 -6.65 -4.64
CA LYS A 137 -9.33 -6.22 -3.62
C LYS A 137 -8.71 -5.19 -2.66
N ILE A 138 -7.49 -5.44 -2.21
CA ILE A 138 -6.77 -4.54 -1.31
C ILE A 138 -6.47 -3.20 -2.01
N ILE A 139 -5.99 -3.25 -3.24
CA ILE A 139 -5.69 -2.06 -4.03
C ILE A 139 -6.94 -1.24 -4.26
N ASN A 140 -8.06 -1.87 -4.66
CA ASN A 140 -9.32 -1.19 -4.87
C ASN A 140 -9.85 -0.55 -3.59
N GLU A 141 -9.72 -1.22 -2.46
CA GLU A 141 -10.12 -0.69 -1.16
C GLU A 141 -9.33 0.56 -0.80
N PHE A 142 -8.02 0.53 -1.00
CA PHE A 142 -7.14 1.67 -0.76
C PHE A 142 -7.56 2.88 -1.60
N PHE A 143 -7.74 2.69 -2.91
CA PHE A 143 -8.09 3.80 -3.80
C PHE A 143 -9.51 4.31 -3.59
N SER A 144 -10.44 3.43 -3.25
CA SER A 144 -11.79 3.86 -2.88
C SER A 144 -11.77 4.78 -1.67
N ASN A 145 -11.01 4.43 -0.65
CA ASN A 145 -10.90 5.26 0.55
C ASN A 145 -10.12 6.55 0.29
N ALA A 146 -9.06 6.48 -0.53
CA ALA A 146 -8.34 7.67 -0.94
C ALA A 146 -9.25 8.66 -1.65
N GLY A 147 -10.08 8.17 -2.56
CA GLY A 147 -11.06 9.00 -3.28
C GLY A 147 -12.07 9.66 -2.35
N LYS A 148 -12.55 8.93 -1.36
CA LYS A 148 -13.51 9.47 -0.39
C LYS A 148 -12.90 10.57 0.48
N VAL A 149 -11.66 10.36 0.92
CA VAL A 149 -10.98 11.30 1.83
C VAL A 149 -10.46 12.52 1.09
N LEU A 150 -9.94 12.35 -0.12
CA LEU A 150 -9.31 13.42 -0.88
C LEU A 150 -10.21 14.07 -1.93
N GLY A 151 -11.41 13.56 -2.09
CA GLY A 151 -12.40 14.13 -3.01
C GLY A 151 -12.17 13.72 -4.46
N ALA A 152 -12.39 12.45 -4.78
CA ALA A 152 -12.32 11.98 -6.17
C ALA A 152 -13.40 12.63 -7.02
N ALA A 153 -13.01 12.96 -8.24
CA ALA A 153 -13.93 13.53 -9.20
C ALA A 153 -14.92 12.46 -9.70
#